data_513d8ef8283781102ab93cc8b52daea6
#
_entry.id   513d8ef8283781102ab93cc8b52daea6
#
_cell.length_a   1.000
_cell.length_b   1.000
_cell.length_c   1.000
_cell.angle_alpha   90.00
_cell.angle_beta   90.00
_cell.angle_gamma   90.00
#
_symmetry.space_group_name_H-M   'P 1'
#
loop_
_entity.id
_entity.type
_entity.pdbx_description
1 polymer ?
#
loop_
_entity_poly.entity_id
_entity_poly.type
_entity_poly.pdbx_seq_one_letter_code
_entity_poly.pdbx_strand_id
1 'polypeptide(L)'
;MSYRICVILFSAWAFISAGAFAQDAVKVAPELFKVLAENDKVRVLEVKARKGDKATMHSHPAMVVYILEGGKTRFTNADGTVRESAGKAGDVLLRDPVTHSQEHIEPSHAIVVELKK
;
A
#
# COMPACT_ATOMS: atom_id res chain seq x y z
N MET A 1 -62.85 -18.84 14.19
CA MET A 1 -61.92 -18.43 13.09
C MET A 1 -60.67 -17.83 13.72
N SER A 2 -59.61 -18.58 13.73
CA SER A 2 -58.33 -18.10 14.27
C SER A 2 -57.50 -17.57 13.11
N TYR A 3 -57.27 -16.27 13.05
CA TYR A 3 -56.34 -15.68 12.11
C TYR A 3 -54.93 -15.84 12.66
N ARG A 4 -54.16 -16.71 12.02
CA ARG A 4 -52.70 -16.79 12.28
C ARG A 4 -52.01 -15.67 11.58
N ILE A 5 -51.58 -14.67 12.32
CA ILE A 5 -50.72 -13.63 11.81
C ILE A 5 -49.32 -14.21 11.64
N CYS A 6 -48.92 -14.45 10.39
CA CYS A 6 -47.53 -14.76 10.08
C CYS A 6 -46.72 -13.46 10.19
N VAL A 7 -45.98 -13.31 11.26
CA VAL A 7 -44.97 -12.26 11.36
C VAL A 7 -43.75 -12.69 10.54
N ILE A 8 -43.62 -12.13 9.36
CA ILE A 8 -42.40 -12.31 8.55
C ILE A 8 -41.34 -11.40 9.15
N LEU A 9 -40.43 -11.96 9.90
CA LEU A 9 -39.23 -11.27 10.35
C LEU A 9 -38.30 -11.07 9.13
N PHE A 10 -38.32 -9.88 8.57
CA PHE A 10 -37.28 -9.45 7.66
C PHE A 10 -36.00 -9.25 8.45
N SER A 11 -35.09 -10.22 8.38
CA SER A 11 -33.72 -10.02 8.82
C SER A 11 -33.06 -9.04 7.83
N ALA A 12 -32.98 -7.78 8.20
CA ALA A 12 -32.15 -6.83 7.48
C ALA A 12 -30.69 -7.25 7.67
N TRP A 13 -30.14 -7.94 6.68
CA TRP A 13 -28.71 -8.15 6.60
C TRP A 13 -28.10 -6.79 6.23
N ALA A 14 -27.64 -6.07 7.23
CA ALA A 14 -26.80 -4.93 6.99
C ALA A 14 -25.50 -5.44 6.35
N PHE A 15 -25.39 -5.30 5.04
CA PHE A 15 -24.10 -5.41 4.38
C PHE A 15 -23.26 -4.23 4.87
N ILE A 16 -22.46 -4.46 5.90
CA ILE A 16 -21.36 -3.57 6.21
C ILE A 16 -20.38 -3.79 5.07
N SER A 17 -20.46 -2.95 4.03
CA SER A 17 -19.36 -2.83 3.10
C SER A 17 -18.19 -2.31 3.95
N ALA A 18 -17.33 -3.24 4.40
CA ALA A 18 -16.02 -2.85 4.85
C ALA A 18 -15.37 -2.17 3.64
N GLY A 19 -15.41 -0.83 3.60
CA GLY A 19 -14.61 -0.08 2.65
C GLY A 19 -13.22 -0.67 2.76
N ALA A 20 -12.61 -1.04 1.64
CA ALA A 20 -11.24 -1.50 1.63
C ALA A 20 -10.40 -0.35 2.16
N PHE A 21 -10.19 -0.31 3.49
CA PHE A 21 -9.20 0.54 4.08
C PHE A 21 -7.87 0.07 3.51
N ALA A 22 -7.28 0.91 2.66
CA ALA A 22 -5.97 0.68 2.13
C ALA A 22 -5.03 0.50 3.31
N GLN A 23 -4.45 -0.68 3.42
CA GLN A 23 -3.64 -1.04 4.56
C GLN A 23 -2.29 -0.36 4.50
N ASP A 24 -1.73 -0.07 5.65
CA ASP A 24 -0.37 0.42 5.81
C ASP A 24 0.64 -0.56 5.17
N ALA A 25 1.59 -0.03 4.41
CA ALA A 25 2.61 -0.81 3.72
C ALA A 25 3.39 -1.73 4.66
N VAL A 26 3.76 -1.24 5.83
CA VAL A 26 4.53 -2.02 6.83
C VAL A 26 3.71 -3.18 7.39
N LYS A 27 2.40 -3.01 7.54
CA LYS A 27 1.51 -4.08 8.01
C LYS A 27 1.30 -5.15 6.94
N VAL A 28 1.26 -4.74 5.67
CA VAL A 28 1.04 -5.64 4.54
C VAL A 28 2.29 -6.45 4.19
N ALA A 29 3.46 -5.82 4.21
CA ALA A 29 4.72 -6.43 3.80
C ALA A 29 5.87 -6.00 4.73
N PRO A 30 5.88 -6.44 5.99
CA PRO A 30 6.89 -6.03 6.97
C PRO A 30 8.32 -6.45 6.60
N GLU A 31 8.48 -7.51 5.82
CA GLU A 31 9.77 -7.97 5.31
C GLU A 31 10.33 -7.07 4.19
N LEU A 32 9.46 -6.35 3.49
CA LEU A 32 9.84 -5.45 2.39
C LEU A 32 10.02 -4.01 2.87
N PHE A 33 9.18 -3.57 3.81
CA PHE A 33 9.16 -2.22 4.36
C PHE A 33 9.59 -2.22 5.83
N LYS A 34 10.81 -1.81 6.09
CA LYS A 34 11.36 -1.74 7.44
C LYS A 34 11.33 -0.31 7.95
N VAL A 35 10.74 -0.09 9.12
CA VAL A 35 10.76 1.22 9.78
C VAL A 35 12.15 1.46 10.36
N LEU A 36 12.83 2.50 9.89
CA LEU A 36 14.14 2.93 10.40
C LEU A 36 14.03 3.98 11.49
N ALA A 37 13.07 4.91 11.33
CA ALA A 37 12.82 5.99 12.26
C ALA A 37 11.39 6.51 12.08
N GLU A 38 10.82 7.02 13.15
CA GLU A 38 9.47 7.57 13.12
C GLU A 38 9.29 8.61 14.23
N ASN A 39 8.61 9.71 13.91
CA ASN A 39 8.13 10.69 14.87
C ASN A 39 6.71 11.13 14.48
N ASP A 40 6.20 12.21 15.05
CA ASP A 40 4.86 12.73 14.77
C ASP A 40 4.71 13.34 13.36
N LYS A 41 5.82 13.60 12.66
CA LYS A 41 5.84 14.28 11.35
C LYS A 41 6.19 13.37 10.19
N VAL A 42 7.10 12.41 10.40
CA VAL A 42 7.61 11.55 9.34
C VAL A 42 7.77 10.12 9.82
N ARG A 43 7.68 9.21 8.87
CA ARG A 43 8.12 7.81 9.05
C ARG A 43 9.10 7.46 7.95
N VAL A 44 10.29 7.04 8.34
CA VAL A 44 11.36 6.66 7.41
C VAL A 44 11.39 5.14 7.27
N LEU A 45 11.23 4.67 6.04
CA LEU A 45 11.23 3.26 5.69
C LEU A 45 12.45 2.92 4.84
N GLU A 46 13.02 1.75 5.08
CA GLU A 46 13.92 1.11 4.12
C GLU A 46 13.11 0.11 3.30
N VAL A 47 13.23 0.20 1.99
CA VAL A 47 12.67 -0.76 1.03
C VAL A 47 13.82 -1.48 0.37
N LYS A 48 14.02 -2.73 0.73
CA LYS A 48 15.06 -3.58 0.14
C LYS A 48 14.42 -4.82 -0.43
N ALA A 49 14.46 -4.92 -1.74
CA ALA A 49 13.72 -5.95 -2.47
C ALA A 49 14.65 -6.79 -3.34
N ARG A 50 14.34 -8.06 -3.39
CA ARG A 50 14.91 -9.03 -4.33
C ARG A 50 13.98 -9.19 -5.52
N LYS A 51 14.51 -9.70 -6.63
CA LYS A 51 13.68 -10.06 -7.79
C LYS A 51 12.53 -10.97 -7.38
N GLY A 52 11.32 -10.62 -7.79
CA GLY A 52 10.10 -11.36 -7.51
C GLY A 52 9.40 -11.00 -6.20
N ASP A 53 10.00 -10.18 -5.35
CA ASP A 53 9.34 -9.72 -4.12
C ASP A 53 8.10 -8.91 -4.46
N LYS A 54 7.02 -9.13 -3.71
CA LYS A 54 5.72 -8.51 -3.91
C LYS A 54 5.17 -7.92 -2.64
N ALA A 55 4.41 -6.85 -2.77
CA ALA A 55 3.53 -6.35 -1.74
C ALA A 55 2.11 -6.24 -2.31
N THR A 56 1.13 -6.80 -1.60
CA THR A 56 -0.28 -6.65 -1.96
C THR A 56 -0.73 -5.21 -1.79
N MET A 57 -1.95 -4.91 -2.18
CA MET A 57 -2.48 -3.54 -2.16
C MET A 57 -2.28 -2.87 -0.80
N HIS A 58 -1.63 -1.71 -0.80
CA HIS A 58 -1.34 -0.90 0.38
C HIS A 58 -1.32 0.57 0.03
N SER A 59 -1.35 1.42 1.06
CA SER A 59 -1.32 2.88 0.88
C SER A 59 -0.11 3.51 1.52
N HIS A 60 0.35 4.57 0.87
CA HIS A 60 1.31 5.52 1.42
C HIS A 60 0.71 6.92 1.45
N PRO A 61 1.01 7.73 2.46
CA PRO A 61 0.81 9.17 2.36
C PRO A 61 1.77 9.79 1.34
N ALA A 62 1.72 11.10 1.16
CA ALA A 62 2.75 11.80 0.40
C ALA A 62 4.14 11.40 0.92
N MET A 63 5.09 11.22 0.01
CA MET A 63 6.39 10.68 0.38
C MET A 63 7.51 11.20 -0.52
N VAL A 64 8.71 11.15 0.02
CA VAL A 64 9.97 11.33 -0.71
C VAL A 64 10.66 9.98 -0.81
N VAL A 65 11.06 9.59 -2.02
CA VAL A 65 11.80 8.35 -2.25
C VAL A 65 13.20 8.68 -2.70
N TYR A 66 14.20 8.16 -2.01
CA TYR A 66 15.60 8.26 -2.40
C TYR A 66 16.11 6.89 -2.83
N ILE A 67 16.53 6.76 -4.06
CA ILE A 67 17.00 5.50 -4.63
C ILE A 67 18.47 5.30 -4.25
N LEU A 68 18.75 4.24 -3.51
CA LEU A 68 20.11 3.83 -3.16
C LEU A 68 20.69 2.90 -4.23
N GLU A 69 19.87 1.98 -4.73
CA GLU A 69 20.23 1.01 -5.74
C GLU A 69 19.06 0.87 -6.71
N GLY A 70 19.33 1.16 -7.98
CA GLY A 70 18.31 1.11 -9.02
C GLY A 70 17.82 -0.30 -9.29
N GLY A 71 16.59 -0.40 -9.77
CA GLY A 71 15.93 -1.62 -10.17
C GLY A 71 14.68 -1.31 -10.95
N LYS A 72 13.90 -2.33 -11.27
CA LYS A 72 12.62 -2.18 -11.94
C LYS A 72 11.50 -2.70 -11.06
N THR A 73 10.50 -1.87 -10.83
CA THR A 73 9.31 -2.21 -10.04
C THR A 73 8.06 -1.94 -10.87
N ARG A 74 7.16 -2.92 -10.91
CA ARG A 74 5.84 -2.77 -11.49
C ARG A 74 4.86 -2.43 -10.39
N PHE A 75 4.16 -1.32 -10.55
CA PHE A 75 3.09 -0.87 -9.66
C PHE A 75 1.75 -1.04 -10.35
N THR A 76 0.77 -1.53 -9.60
CA THR A 76 -0.63 -1.56 -10.03
C THR A 76 -1.43 -0.68 -9.09
N ASN A 77 -1.99 0.40 -9.60
CA ASN A 77 -2.81 1.32 -8.83
C ASN A 77 -4.17 0.71 -8.47
N ALA A 78 -4.87 1.32 -7.51
CA ALA A 78 -6.18 0.84 -7.06
C ALA A 78 -7.23 0.80 -8.20
N ASP A 79 -7.08 1.66 -9.21
CA ASP A 79 -7.95 1.70 -10.40
C ASP A 79 -7.59 0.66 -11.47
N GLY A 80 -6.55 -0.16 -11.24
CA GLY A 80 -6.08 -1.19 -12.15
C GLY A 80 -5.02 -0.73 -13.15
N THR A 81 -4.70 0.56 -13.21
CA THR A 81 -3.62 1.05 -14.10
C THR A 81 -2.27 0.55 -13.63
N VAL A 82 -1.42 0.18 -14.60
CA VAL A 82 -0.10 -0.39 -14.36
C VAL A 82 0.98 0.58 -14.80
N ARG A 83 2.00 0.74 -13.97
CA ARG A 83 3.16 1.57 -14.25
C ARG A 83 4.44 0.83 -13.87
N GLU A 84 5.46 0.91 -14.70
CA GLU A 84 6.80 0.45 -14.34
C GLU A 84 7.69 1.65 -13.99
N SER A 85 8.49 1.48 -12.96
CA SER A 85 9.49 2.46 -12.53
C SER A 85 10.87 1.82 -12.58
N ALA A 86 11.78 2.46 -13.29
CA ALA A 86 13.18 2.08 -13.36
C ALA A 86 14.01 3.25 -12.82
N GLY A 87 14.31 3.22 -11.52
CA GLY A 87 15.10 4.25 -10.87
C GLY A 87 16.60 4.03 -11.04
N LYS A 88 17.37 5.10 -10.78
CA LYS A 88 18.83 5.07 -10.71
C LYS A 88 19.28 5.50 -9.32
N ALA A 89 20.39 4.96 -8.87
CA ALA A 89 21.02 5.40 -7.61
C ALA A 89 21.20 6.93 -7.60
N GLY A 90 20.74 7.57 -6.53
CA GLY A 90 20.77 9.02 -6.36
C GLY A 90 19.51 9.75 -6.83
N ASP A 91 18.57 9.08 -7.49
CA ASP A 91 17.29 9.69 -7.87
C ASP A 91 16.48 10.04 -6.62
N VAL A 92 15.86 11.21 -6.65
CA VAL A 92 14.91 11.69 -5.66
C VAL A 92 13.54 11.82 -6.30
N LEU A 93 12.54 11.11 -5.77
CA LEU A 93 11.20 11.12 -6.30
C LEU A 93 10.25 11.72 -5.26
N LEU A 94 9.44 12.69 -5.69
CA LEU A 94 8.34 13.22 -4.87
C LEU A 94 7.05 12.55 -5.33
N ARG A 95 6.31 11.99 -4.38
CA ARG A 95 5.08 11.25 -4.67
C ARG A 95 3.90 11.79 -3.88
N ASP A 96 2.79 11.94 -4.55
CA ASP A 96 1.49 12.17 -3.91
C ASP A 96 1.03 10.91 -3.17
N PRO A 97 0.04 11.02 -2.26
CA PRO A 97 -0.56 9.84 -1.65
C PRO A 97 -1.00 8.83 -2.70
N VAL A 98 -0.73 7.57 -2.47
CA VAL A 98 -0.98 6.51 -3.45
C VAL A 98 -1.47 5.23 -2.77
N THR A 99 -2.35 4.51 -3.45
CA THR A 99 -2.76 3.14 -3.12
C THR A 99 -2.41 2.24 -4.29
N HIS A 100 -1.55 1.26 -4.05
CA HIS A 100 -1.06 0.37 -5.09
C HIS A 100 -0.60 -0.98 -4.52
N SER A 101 -0.43 -1.94 -5.40
CA SER A 101 0.40 -3.14 -5.18
C SER A 101 1.69 -3.00 -5.98
N GLN A 102 2.68 -3.81 -5.65
CA GLN A 102 3.96 -3.76 -6.35
C GLN A 102 4.60 -5.14 -6.50
N GLU A 103 5.37 -5.28 -7.57
CA GLU A 103 6.21 -6.44 -7.85
C GLU A 103 7.59 -5.95 -8.30
N HIS A 104 8.61 -6.43 -7.63
CA HIS A 104 10.00 -6.09 -7.99
C HIS A 104 10.49 -7.02 -9.10
N ILE A 105 10.58 -6.46 -10.30
CA ILE A 105 11.05 -7.19 -11.49
C ILE A 105 12.56 -7.38 -11.44
N GLU A 106 13.25 -6.39 -10.89
CA GLU A 106 14.70 -6.41 -10.60
C GLU A 106 14.92 -5.98 -9.15
N PRO A 107 16.02 -6.41 -8.52
CA PRO A 107 16.35 -5.98 -7.16
C PRO A 107 16.43 -4.47 -7.04
N SER A 108 16.00 -3.94 -5.92
CA SER A 108 16.05 -2.49 -5.64
C SER A 108 16.27 -2.20 -4.17
N HIS A 109 16.80 -1.01 -3.89
CA HIS A 109 17.01 -0.53 -2.54
C HIS A 109 16.71 0.98 -2.50
N ALA A 110 15.84 1.39 -1.61
CA ALA A 110 15.42 2.79 -1.50
C ALA A 110 15.14 3.16 -0.04
N ILE A 111 15.26 4.43 0.24
CA ILE A 111 14.74 5.05 1.47
C ILE A 111 13.46 5.80 1.09
N VAL A 112 12.42 5.58 1.84
CA VAL A 112 11.13 6.25 1.70
C VAL A 112 10.87 7.08 2.95
N VAL A 113 10.62 8.36 2.78
CA VAL A 113 10.21 9.25 3.87
C VAL A 113 8.72 9.56 3.67
N GLU A 114 7.88 8.93 4.46
CA GLU A 114 6.44 9.18 4.48
C GLU A 114 6.14 10.41 5.32
N LEU A 115 5.37 11.34 4.78
CA LEU A 115 5.00 12.58 5.44
C LEU A 115 3.66 12.38 6.17
N LYS A 116 3.67 12.50 7.49
CA LYS A 116 2.46 12.43 8.30
C LYS A 116 1.71 13.76 8.24
N LYS A 117 0.41 13.66 8.31
CA LYS A 117 -0.45 14.84 8.44
C LYS A 117 -0.64 15.23 9.91
#